data_5dcea4872971f2e9cc7287bf00f77d02
#
_entry.id   5dcea4872971f2e9cc7287bf00f77d02
#
_cell.length_a   1.000
_cell.length_b   1.000
_cell.length_c   1.000
_cell.angle_alpha   90.00
_cell.angle_beta   90.00
_cell.angle_gamma   90.00
#
_symmetry.space_group_name_H-M   'P 1'
#
loop_
_entity.id
_entity.type
_entity.pdbx_description
1 polymer ?
#
loop_
_entity_poly.entity_id
_entity_poly.type
_entity_poly.pdbx_seq_one_letter_code
_entity_poly.pdbx_strand_id
1 'polypeptide(L)'
;MPHLYFSREDYETKGTLIKCNPSIKEMSDREALRKALLEGYIDYVATDHAPHLLDGKSNDYMDCPSGMPSVQHTLLVLLELVREGVYSLKDLPYYLSHKVADRFKIIDR
;
A
#
# COMPACT_ATOMS: atom_id res chain seq x y z
N MET A 1 1.72 -0.39 1.21
CA MET A 1 1.08 0.21 0.00
C MET A 1 -0.45 0.10 0.03
N PRO A 2 -1.09 -1.05 0.26
CA PRO A 2 -2.55 -1.18 0.12
C PRO A 2 -3.37 -0.18 0.94
N HIS A 3 -2.96 0.14 2.15
CA HIS A 3 -3.64 1.09 3.04
C HIS A 3 -3.60 2.56 2.57
N LEU A 4 -2.76 2.89 1.60
CA LEU A 4 -2.76 4.22 0.94
C LEU A 4 -3.77 4.29 -0.21
N TYR A 5 -4.27 3.14 -0.68
CA TYR A 5 -5.12 3.05 -1.86
C TYR A 5 -6.55 2.65 -1.51
N PHE A 6 -6.72 1.55 -0.80
CA PHE A 6 -8.02 1.01 -0.45
C PHE A 6 -8.60 1.63 0.82
N SER A 7 -9.92 1.64 0.91
CA SER A 7 -10.72 1.94 2.08
C SER A 7 -11.71 0.79 2.35
N ARG A 8 -12.42 0.85 3.46
CA ARG A 8 -13.37 -0.19 3.87
C ARG A 8 -14.45 -0.47 2.82
N GLU A 9 -14.90 0.56 2.11
CA GLU A 9 -15.91 0.41 1.07
C GLU A 9 -15.46 -0.50 -0.08
N ASP A 10 -14.16 -0.60 -0.33
CA ASP A 10 -13.61 -1.47 -1.38
C ASP A 10 -13.85 -2.96 -1.11
N TYR A 11 -14.13 -3.35 0.15
CA TYR A 11 -14.51 -4.73 0.46
C TYR A 11 -15.84 -5.14 -0.19
N GLU A 12 -16.75 -4.21 -0.46
CA GLU A 12 -18.03 -4.50 -1.12
C GLU A 12 -17.84 -5.06 -2.54
N THR A 13 -16.81 -4.60 -3.24
CA THR A 13 -16.54 -5.00 -4.63
C THR A 13 -15.39 -5.98 -4.77
N LYS A 14 -14.41 -5.95 -3.87
CA LYS A 14 -13.18 -6.75 -3.95
C LYS A 14 -13.13 -7.90 -2.94
N GLY A 15 -13.96 -7.85 -1.92
CA GLY A 15 -14.11 -8.92 -0.92
C GLY A 15 -12.77 -9.37 -0.33
N THR A 16 -12.59 -10.68 -0.31
CA THR A 16 -11.41 -11.35 0.22
C THR A 16 -10.11 -11.06 -0.54
N LEU A 17 -10.19 -10.59 -1.78
CA LEU A 17 -9.01 -10.26 -2.58
C LEU A 17 -8.12 -9.21 -1.92
N ILE A 18 -8.73 -8.27 -1.19
CA ILE A 18 -8.00 -7.22 -0.47
C ILE A 18 -7.83 -7.50 1.04
N LYS A 19 -8.14 -8.72 1.49
CA LYS A 19 -7.83 -9.10 2.88
C LYS A 19 -6.32 -9.07 3.09
N CYS A 20 -5.90 -8.26 4.05
CA CYS A 20 -4.52 -8.14 4.50
C CYS A 20 -4.45 -7.94 6.02
N ASN A 21 -3.26 -7.97 6.59
CA ASN A 21 -3.04 -7.73 8.00
C ASN A 21 -1.95 -6.66 8.18
N PRO A 22 -2.28 -5.54 8.86
CA PRO A 22 -3.60 -5.16 9.40
C PRO A 22 -4.64 -4.97 8.30
N SER A 23 -5.92 -5.13 8.64
CA SER A 23 -7.02 -4.99 7.66
C SER A 23 -7.12 -3.56 7.13
N ILE A 24 -7.68 -3.41 5.94
CA ILE A 24 -8.03 -2.10 5.38
C ILE A 24 -9.07 -1.44 6.28
N LYS A 25 -8.88 -0.17 6.58
CA LYS A 25 -9.69 0.63 7.51
C LYS A 25 -10.56 1.63 6.78
N GLU A 26 -11.12 2.58 7.52
CA GLU A 26 -12.00 3.61 7.00
C GLU A 26 -11.25 4.57 6.03
N MET A 27 -12.02 5.30 5.24
CA MET A 27 -11.46 6.34 4.37
C MET A 27 -10.65 7.38 5.15
N SER A 28 -11.10 7.75 6.35
CA SER A 28 -10.38 8.67 7.24
C SER A 28 -8.99 8.18 7.63
N ASP A 29 -8.83 6.87 7.84
CA ASP A 29 -7.52 6.28 8.16
C ASP A 29 -6.60 6.32 6.94
N ARG A 30 -7.13 6.02 5.75
CA ARG A 30 -6.39 6.16 4.48
C ARG A 30 -5.89 7.58 4.28
N GLU A 31 -6.74 8.59 4.45
CA GLU A 31 -6.36 9.98 4.30
C GLU A 31 -5.34 10.41 5.38
N ALA A 32 -5.49 9.93 6.60
CA ALA A 32 -4.51 10.17 7.67
C ALA A 32 -3.13 9.58 7.33
N LEU A 33 -3.07 8.37 6.76
CA LEU A 33 -1.82 7.75 6.30
C LEU A 33 -1.20 8.51 5.13
N ARG A 34 -2.00 8.95 4.15
CA ARG A 34 -1.55 9.78 3.03
C ARG A 34 -0.91 11.07 3.52
N LYS A 35 -1.57 11.74 4.45
CA LYS A 35 -1.08 12.96 5.10
C LYS A 35 0.21 12.69 5.89
N ALA A 36 0.25 11.61 6.68
CA ALA A 36 1.41 11.24 7.46
C ALA A 36 2.67 11.00 6.61
N LEU A 37 2.51 10.42 5.41
CA LEU A 37 3.60 10.26 4.45
C LEU A 37 4.09 11.62 3.92
N LEU A 38 3.16 12.53 3.57
CA LEU A 38 3.49 13.89 3.10
C LEU A 38 4.21 14.72 4.16
N GLU A 39 3.78 14.60 5.42
CA GLU A 39 4.34 15.34 6.55
C GLU A 39 5.63 14.72 7.13
N GLY A 40 6.05 13.57 6.61
CA GLY A 40 7.29 12.90 7.01
C GLY A 40 7.19 12.12 8.32
N TYR A 41 5.99 11.84 8.84
CA TYR A 41 5.79 10.90 9.95
C TYR A 41 5.97 9.45 9.52
N ILE A 42 5.83 9.17 8.23
CA ILE A 42 6.13 7.89 7.60
C ILE A 42 7.28 8.14 6.62
N ASP A 43 8.36 7.37 6.73
CA ASP A 43 9.56 7.57 5.93
C ASP A 43 9.40 7.07 4.50
N TYR A 44 8.84 5.87 4.31
CA TYR A 44 8.79 5.21 3.00
C TYR A 44 7.59 4.28 2.85
N VAL A 45 7.33 3.89 1.63
CA VAL A 45 6.26 2.96 1.27
C VAL A 45 6.82 1.57 1.04
N ALA A 46 6.33 0.59 1.80
CA ALA A 46 6.61 -0.83 1.60
C ALA A 46 5.46 -1.51 0.85
N THR A 47 5.80 -2.58 0.13
CA THR A 47 4.83 -3.32 -0.70
C THR A 47 3.87 -4.15 0.13
N ASP A 48 4.35 -4.76 1.20
CA ASP A 48 3.64 -5.82 1.94
C ASP A 48 3.22 -6.97 0.99
N HIS A 49 4.17 -7.39 0.13
CA HIS A 49 3.91 -8.41 -0.88
C HIS A 49 3.78 -9.80 -0.26
N ALA A 50 2.55 -10.29 -0.22
CA ALA A 50 2.21 -11.62 0.27
C ALA A 50 1.21 -12.28 -0.70
N PRO A 51 1.69 -12.85 -1.82
CA PRO A 51 0.82 -13.42 -2.85
C PRO A 51 0.22 -14.76 -2.41
N HIS A 52 -1.03 -14.97 -2.80
CA HIS A 52 -1.76 -16.22 -2.61
C HIS A 52 -2.46 -16.60 -3.92
N LEU A 53 -2.71 -17.90 -4.11
CA LEU A 53 -3.49 -18.37 -5.24
C LEU A 53 -4.94 -17.88 -5.15
N LEU A 54 -5.58 -17.66 -6.29
CA LEU A 54 -6.96 -17.18 -6.34
C LEU A 54 -7.92 -18.14 -5.64
N ASP A 55 -7.73 -19.45 -5.77
CA ASP A 55 -8.56 -20.45 -5.09
C ASP A 55 -8.55 -20.24 -3.56
N GLY A 56 -7.36 -19.99 -2.98
CA GLY A 56 -7.26 -19.68 -1.55
C GLY A 56 -7.93 -18.35 -1.17
N LYS A 57 -7.96 -17.39 -2.10
CA LYS A 57 -8.62 -16.09 -1.89
C LYS A 57 -10.14 -16.13 -2.13
N SER A 58 -10.67 -17.22 -2.66
CA SER A 58 -12.11 -17.40 -2.93
C SER A 58 -12.90 -17.97 -1.75
N ASN A 59 -12.23 -18.35 -0.67
CA ASN A 59 -12.85 -18.84 0.55
C ASN A 59 -13.57 -17.71 1.32
N ASP A 60 -14.36 -18.09 2.33
CA ASP A 60 -14.95 -17.14 3.26
C ASP A 60 -13.88 -16.26 3.91
N TYR A 61 -14.27 -15.05 4.30
CA TYR A 61 -13.31 -14.07 4.81
C TYR A 61 -12.47 -14.60 5.99
N MET A 62 -13.06 -15.41 6.86
CA MET A 62 -12.33 -15.93 8.03
C MET A 62 -11.28 -16.98 7.62
N ASP A 63 -11.57 -17.80 6.63
CA ASP A 63 -10.70 -18.90 6.17
C ASP A 63 -9.70 -18.45 5.09
N CYS A 64 -9.95 -17.30 4.47
CA CYS A 64 -9.09 -16.74 3.43
C CYS A 64 -7.77 -16.24 4.02
N PRO A 65 -6.60 -16.57 3.42
CA PRO A 65 -5.31 -16.03 3.87
C PRO A 65 -5.22 -14.52 3.69
N SER A 66 -4.54 -13.86 4.64
CA SER A 66 -4.22 -12.42 4.55
C SER A 66 -3.01 -12.20 3.64
N GLY A 67 -3.09 -11.24 2.74
CA GLY A 67 -2.01 -10.85 1.84
C GLY A 67 -2.48 -10.58 0.42
N MET A 68 -1.69 -9.78 -0.29
CA MET A 68 -1.95 -9.38 -1.68
C MET A 68 -0.65 -9.40 -2.49
N PRO A 69 -0.72 -9.68 -3.82
CA PRO A 69 0.42 -9.54 -4.72
C PRO A 69 0.65 -8.06 -5.03
N SER A 70 1.49 -7.38 -4.25
CA SER A 70 1.60 -5.90 -4.26
C SER A 70 2.87 -5.37 -4.92
N VAL A 71 3.93 -6.18 -5.09
CA VAL A 71 5.23 -5.68 -5.55
C VAL A 71 5.16 -5.00 -6.92
N GLN A 72 4.46 -5.59 -7.87
CA GLN A 72 4.32 -5.04 -9.23
C GLN A 72 3.36 -3.83 -9.29
N HIS A 73 2.49 -3.66 -8.28
CA HIS A 73 1.46 -2.63 -8.28
C HIS A 73 1.86 -1.37 -7.53
N THR A 74 2.88 -1.44 -6.68
CA THR A 74 3.23 -0.32 -5.78
C THR A 74 3.54 0.97 -6.52
N LEU A 75 4.38 0.91 -7.56
CA LEU A 75 4.69 2.09 -8.37
C LEU A 75 3.44 2.58 -9.12
N LEU A 76 2.65 1.68 -9.68
CA LEU A 76 1.44 2.04 -10.42
C LEU A 76 0.41 2.74 -9.53
N VAL A 77 0.22 2.25 -8.31
CA VAL A 77 -0.66 2.87 -7.31
C VAL A 77 -0.16 4.27 -6.94
N LEU A 78 1.14 4.44 -6.70
CA LEU A 78 1.68 5.76 -6.37
C LEU A 78 1.58 6.74 -7.55
N LEU A 79 1.75 6.28 -8.79
CA LEU A 79 1.52 7.09 -9.98
C LEU A 79 0.05 7.49 -10.12
N GLU A 80 -0.88 6.61 -9.78
CA GLU A 80 -2.30 6.94 -9.75
C GLU A 80 -2.59 8.01 -8.69
N LEU A 81 -1.99 7.90 -7.49
CA LEU A 81 -2.12 8.92 -6.45
C LEU A 81 -1.48 10.26 -6.85
N VAL A 82 -0.45 10.24 -7.70
CA VAL A 82 0.08 11.47 -8.34
C VAL A 82 -0.94 12.05 -9.32
N ARG A 83 -1.57 11.21 -10.15
CA ARG A 83 -2.62 11.65 -11.08
C ARG A 83 -3.82 12.26 -10.34
N GLU A 84 -4.17 11.72 -9.17
CA GLU A 84 -5.20 12.26 -8.27
C GLU A 84 -4.78 13.53 -7.53
N GLY A 85 -3.52 13.96 -7.65
CA GLY A 85 -3.00 15.15 -6.98
C GLY A 85 -2.67 14.93 -5.49
N VAL A 86 -2.64 13.68 -5.01
CA VAL A 86 -2.29 13.34 -3.62
C VAL A 86 -0.80 13.55 -3.39
N TYR A 87 0.04 13.09 -4.31
CA TYR A 87 1.50 13.22 -4.24
C TYR A 87 2.06 13.92 -5.47
N SER A 88 3.30 14.39 -5.40
CA SER A 88 4.05 14.89 -6.54
C SER A 88 4.94 13.79 -7.12
N LEU A 89 5.06 13.73 -8.43
CA LEU A 89 5.92 12.76 -9.12
C LEU A 89 7.37 12.79 -8.61
N LYS A 90 7.88 13.97 -8.28
CA LYS A 90 9.25 14.18 -7.75
C LYS A 90 9.47 13.52 -6.38
N ASP A 91 8.40 13.25 -5.61
CA ASP A 91 8.49 12.70 -4.27
C ASP A 91 8.56 11.16 -4.28
N LEU A 92 8.14 10.52 -5.39
CA LEU A 92 8.11 9.06 -5.49
C LEU A 92 9.49 8.40 -5.31
N PRO A 93 10.58 8.88 -5.92
CA PRO A 93 11.92 8.33 -5.65
C PRO A 93 12.31 8.40 -4.18
N TYR A 94 11.84 9.44 -3.48
CA TYR A 94 12.06 9.58 -2.05
C TYR A 94 11.38 8.45 -1.27
N TYR A 95 10.09 8.22 -1.51
CA TYR A 95 9.30 7.23 -0.79
C TYR A 95 9.65 5.78 -1.13
N LEU A 96 10.15 5.52 -2.33
CA LEU A 96 10.39 4.15 -2.83
C LEU A 96 11.87 3.74 -2.78
N SER A 97 12.79 4.68 -2.71
CA SER A 97 14.22 4.40 -2.85
C SER A 97 15.09 5.15 -1.84
N HIS A 98 15.15 6.48 -1.90
CA HIS A 98 16.12 7.26 -1.13
C HIS A 98 15.95 7.08 0.38
N LYS A 99 14.74 7.21 0.89
CA LYS A 99 14.46 6.99 2.32
C LYS A 99 14.71 5.56 2.78
N VAL A 100 14.45 4.59 1.89
CA VAL A 100 14.78 3.17 2.14
C VAL A 100 16.29 2.99 2.23
N ALA A 101 17.04 3.52 1.26
CA ALA A 101 18.49 3.43 1.23
C ALA A 101 19.13 4.09 2.46
N ASP A 102 18.67 5.26 2.84
CA ASP A 102 19.10 5.97 4.05
C ASP A 102 18.81 5.16 5.33
N ARG A 103 17.57 4.68 5.46
CA ARG A 103 17.14 3.89 6.61
C ARG A 103 17.97 2.63 6.83
N PHE A 104 18.30 1.92 5.75
CA PHE A 104 19.07 0.68 5.79
C PHE A 104 20.59 0.91 5.59
N LYS A 105 21.03 2.16 5.45
CA LYS A 105 22.44 2.56 5.29
C LYS A 105 23.12 1.86 4.11
N ILE A 106 22.44 1.86 2.96
CA ILE A 106 22.91 1.26 1.71
C ILE A 106 23.02 2.29 0.57
N ILE A 107 23.10 3.58 0.93
CA ILE A 107 23.10 4.69 -0.04
C ILE A 107 24.32 4.68 -0.96
N ASP A 108 25.42 4.10 -0.50
CA ASP A 108 26.70 4.04 -1.20
C ASP A 108 26.94 2.69 -1.91
N ARG A 109 25.90 1.90 -2.13
CA ARG A 109 26.01 0.55 -2.72
C ARG A 109 25.34 0.45 -4.08
#